data_2fbfd946b034ae5c5914a957b416afc3
#
_entry.id   2fbfd946b034ae5c5914a957b416afc3
#
_cell.length_a   1.000
_cell.length_b   1.000
_cell.length_c   1.000
_cell.angle_alpha   90.00
_cell.angle_beta   90.00
_cell.angle_gamma   90.00
#
_symmetry.space_group_name_H-M   'P 1'
#
loop_
_entity.id
_entity.type
_entity.pdbx_description
1 polymer ?
#
loop_
_entity_poly.entity_id
_entity_poly.type
_entity_poly.pdbx_seq_one_letter_code
_entity_poly.pdbx_strand_id
1 'polypeptide(L)'
;KLVERSHKLEDDTENAKKEIISFADRRKDIKDTQDYFRIRADKYSVIGELQHSRNVFVISGYIPEEDCEKLERLCERVSVCYVEFGDVDEEKAPVKLKNSRFAAPAESIVNMYSPPSHDDIDPTPLLAFFFYFFFGMMFSDAGYGLLMVIGTGLAIKLFKPDKEMRNTLKLFQYCGVSTFFWGLIFASFFGDAPATLYNYFTGADITMEQIFPWPTIDPQKDALMLMIISIAFGLVHILVGMGCKFYVCLRQKDYGGAFFDTGLWMLMLIGFAVLAAGMAFGQTLVYVGAGIAIFCAIGLVLTQGRNKKGFGKVIGGLASLYDITGYISDLLSYSRLLALGLTTGVMAQVFNMLSTMFGKSWFGIILLIIVFIIGHAINIGLNALGSYVHTMRLQYVEMFGKFYEGGGKQFKPFKLNSKYIKIQEDKSK
;
A
#
# COMPACT_ATOMS: atom_id res chain seq x y z
N LYS A 1 -5.53 -43.58 42.06
CA LYS A 1 -4.95 -43.71 40.68
C LYS A 1 -5.07 -42.43 39.84
N LEU A 2 -6.28 -41.83 39.64
CA LEU A 2 -6.44 -40.61 38.86
C LEU A 2 -5.82 -39.39 39.57
N VAL A 3 -6.00 -39.24 40.86
CA VAL A 3 -5.41 -38.18 41.67
C VAL A 3 -3.87 -38.27 41.71
N GLU A 4 -3.34 -39.47 41.90
CA GLU A 4 -1.88 -39.69 41.84
C GLU A 4 -1.29 -39.35 40.47
N ARG A 5 -2.04 -39.67 39.43
CA ARG A 5 -1.61 -39.34 38.04
C ARG A 5 -1.67 -37.81 37.80
N SER A 6 -2.66 -37.13 38.36
CA SER A 6 -2.75 -35.68 38.31
C SER A 6 -1.57 -34.99 39.03
N HIS A 7 -1.26 -35.42 40.26
CA HIS A 7 -0.10 -34.87 41.00
C HIS A 7 1.23 -35.16 40.26
N LYS A 8 1.39 -36.37 39.71
CA LYS A 8 2.60 -36.67 38.97
C LYS A 8 2.74 -35.78 37.69
N LEU A 9 1.64 -35.50 36.98
CA LEU A 9 1.65 -34.61 35.82
C LEU A 9 1.91 -33.16 36.22
N GLU A 10 1.45 -32.70 37.39
CA GLU A 10 1.76 -31.38 37.95
C GLU A 10 3.25 -31.26 38.29
N ASP A 11 3.82 -32.25 38.97
CA ASP A 11 5.25 -32.30 39.28
C ASP A 11 6.12 -32.35 38.03
N ASP A 12 5.75 -33.19 37.04
CA ASP A 12 6.46 -33.26 35.75
C ASP A 12 6.37 -31.92 34.99
N THR A 13 5.23 -31.22 35.04
CA THR A 13 5.04 -29.90 34.44
C THR A 13 5.89 -28.85 35.14
N GLU A 14 5.98 -28.87 36.46
CA GLU A 14 6.78 -27.94 37.26
C GLU A 14 8.29 -28.17 37.02
N ASN A 15 8.71 -29.43 36.96
CA ASN A 15 10.09 -29.79 36.63
C ASN A 15 10.48 -29.35 35.20
N ALA A 16 9.61 -29.59 34.23
CA ALA A 16 9.82 -29.12 32.87
C ALA A 16 9.90 -27.57 32.81
N LYS A 17 9.05 -26.86 33.56
CA LYS A 17 9.15 -25.39 33.67
C LYS A 17 10.49 -24.93 34.26
N LYS A 18 10.95 -25.59 35.34
CA LYS A 18 12.26 -25.28 35.97
C LYS A 18 13.41 -25.54 35.00
N GLU A 19 13.33 -26.62 34.23
CA GLU A 19 14.32 -26.95 33.20
C GLU A 19 14.33 -25.87 32.08
N ILE A 20 13.15 -25.47 31.56
CA ILE A 20 13.02 -24.39 30.56
C ILE A 20 13.60 -23.07 31.10
N ILE A 21 13.32 -22.72 32.37
CA ILE A 21 13.86 -21.53 33.01
C ILE A 21 15.39 -21.60 33.11
N SER A 22 15.97 -22.77 33.37
CA SER A 22 17.45 -22.94 33.42
C SER A 22 18.12 -22.67 32.07
N PHE A 23 17.40 -22.85 30.94
CA PHE A 23 17.91 -22.50 29.63
C PHE A 23 17.75 -21.00 29.28
N ALA A 24 17.06 -20.21 30.11
CA ALA A 24 16.85 -18.79 29.85
C ALA A 24 18.17 -18.02 29.72
N ASP A 25 19.15 -18.34 30.56
CA ASP A 25 20.48 -17.73 30.53
C ASP A 25 21.28 -18.09 29.25
N ARG A 26 21.03 -19.28 28.69
CA ARG A 26 21.65 -19.77 27.44
C ARG A 26 20.89 -19.35 26.18
N ARG A 27 19.82 -18.56 26.32
CA ARG A 27 18.99 -18.15 25.18
C ARG A 27 19.78 -17.42 24.10
N LYS A 28 20.77 -16.64 24.51
CA LYS A 28 21.63 -15.92 23.55
C LYS A 28 22.51 -16.90 22.77
N ASP A 29 23.15 -17.82 23.45
CA ASP A 29 24.04 -18.81 22.83
C ASP A 29 23.29 -19.73 21.87
N ILE A 30 22.05 -20.10 22.23
CA ILE A 30 21.17 -20.91 21.36
C ILE A 30 20.82 -20.14 20.08
N LYS A 31 20.51 -18.85 20.20
CA LYS A 31 20.21 -18.01 19.03
C LYS A 31 21.43 -17.80 18.13
N ASP A 32 22.58 -17.58 18.73
CA ASP A 32 23.83 -17.39 18.01
C ASP A 32 24.23 -18.70 17.28
N THR A 33 24.06 -19.83 17.94
CA THR A 33 24.29 -21.16 17.36
C THR A 33 23.32 -21.45 16.22
N GLN A 34 22.03 -21.11 16.40
CA GLN A 34 21.01 -21.29 15.35
C GLN A 34 21.35 -20.48 14.09
N ASP A 35 21.71 -19.20 14.25
CA ASP A 35 22.08 -18.36 13.11
C ASP A 35 23.36 -18.85 12.43
N TYR A 36 24.36 -19.31 13.21
CA TYR A 36 25.57 -19.92 12.65
C TYR A 36 25.26 -21.12 11.76
N PHE A 37 24.46 -22.08 12.26
CA PHE A 37 24.11 -23.26 11.47
C PHE A 37 23.20 -22.90 10.28
N ARG A 38 22.34 -21.93 10.39
CA ARG A 38 21.49 -21.46 9.29
C ARG A 38 22.32 -20.86 8.16
N ILE A 39 23.24 -19.95 8.49
CA ILE A 39 24.15 -19.34 7.50
C ILE A 39 24.98 -20.44 6.82
N ARG A 40 25.43 -21.43 7.59
CA ARG A 40 26.22 -22.54 7.07
C ARG A 40 25.38 -23.46 6.18
N ALA A 41 24.14 -23.73 6.55
CA ALA A 41 23.19 -24.52 5.73
C ALA A 41 22.89 -23.82 4.40
N ASP A 42 22.60 -22.51 4.42
CA ASP A 42 22.37 -21.70 3.22
C ASP A 42 23.61 -21.75 2.29
N LYS A 43 24.79 -21.66 2.86
CA LYS A 43 26.07 -21.75 2.11
C LYS A 43 26.26 -23.13 1.47
N TYR A 44 26.00 -24.21 2.18
CA TYR A 44 26.11 -25.57 1.63
C TYR A 44 25.02 -25.88 0.61
N SER A 45 23.82 -25.32 0.76
CA SER A 45 22.75 -25.45 -0.24
C SER A 45 23.21 -24.87 -1.58
N VAL A 46 23.77 -23.66 -1.58
CA VAL A 46 24.30 -23.05 -2.81
C VAL A 46 25.45 -23.85 -3.40
N ILE A 47 26.40 -24.34 -2.56
CA ILE A 47 27.51 -25.18 -3.03
C ILE A 47 26.99 -26.46 -3.69
N GLY A 48 25.91 -27.04 -3.16
CA GLY A 48 25.29 -28.24 -3.75
C GLY A 48 24.65 -28.04 -5.11
N GLU A 49 24.29 -26.80 -5.45
CA GLU A 49 23.70 -26.43 -6.75
C GLU A 49 24.77 -26.05 -7.80
N LEU A 50 26.04 -25.83 -7.37
CA LEU A 50 27.10 -25.45 -8.28
C LEU A 50 27.53 -26.61 -9.19
N GLN A 51 27.74 -26.33 -10.46
CA GLN A 51 28.41 -27.25 -11.36
C GLN A 51 29.90 -27.32 -11.01
N HIS A 52 30.40 -28.49 -10.66
CA HIS A 52 31.81 -28.66 -10.29
C HIS A 52 32.42 -29.89 -10.97
N SER A 53 33.70 -29.75 -11.29
CA SER A 53 34.59 -30.84 -11.66
C SER A 53 35.56 -31.08 -10.49
N ARG A 54 36.52 -31.97 -10.67
CA ARG A 54 37.51 -32.29 -9.61
C ARG A 54 38.29 -31.06 -9.12
N ASN A 55 38.60 -30.10 -9.99
CA ASN A 55 39.46 -28.97 -9.70
C ASN A 55 38.87 -27.60 -10.00
N VAL A 56 37.68 -27.53 -10.62
CA VAL A 56 37.05 -26.27 -11.06
C VAL A 56 35.55 -26.32 -10.71
N PHE A 57 35.04 -25.19 -10.31
CA PHE A 57 33.60 -25.01 -10.15
C PHE A 57 33.12 -23.79 -10.97
N VAL A 58 31.86 -23.83 -11.39
CA VAL A 58 31.20 -22.78 -12.15
C VAL A 58 30.04 -22.23 -11.35
N ILE A 59 30.02 -20.91 -11.19
CA ILE A 59 28.91 -20.20 -10.59
C ILE A 59 28.26 -19.38 -11.70
N SER A 60 26.96 -19.61 -11.95
CA SER A 60 26.16 -18.77 -12.81
C SER A 60 25.11 -18.02 -11.99
N GLY A 61 24.90 -16.75 -12.31
CA GLY A 61 23.94 -15.93 -11.57
C GLY A 61 23.72 -14.57 -12.22
N TYR A 62 22.72 -13.85 -11.71
CA TYR A 62 22.42 -12.51 -12.19
C TYR A 62 23.06 -11.45 -11.28
N ILE A 63 23.63 -10.43 -11.88
CA ILE A 63 24.22 -9.30 -11.18
C ILE A 63 23.71 -7.99 -11.80
N PRO A 64 23.43 -6.95 -10.99
CA PRO A 64 23.14 -5.62 -11.54
C PRO A 64 24.34 -5.06 -12.27
N GLU A 65 24.13 -4.39 -13.41
CA GLU A 65 25.18 -3.76 -14.22
C GLU A 65 26.09 -2.82 -13.39
N GLU A 66 25.49 -2.06 -12.46
CA GLU A 66 26.22 -1.16 -11.54
C GLU A 66 27.26 -1.89 -10.64
N ASP A 67 27.12 -3.19 -10.47
CA ASP A 67 27.97 -3.99 -9.57
C ASP A 67 28.96 -4.89 -10.32
N CYS A 68 28.93 -4.94 -11.68
CA CYS A 68 29.83 -5.76 -12.49
C CYS A 68 31.31 -5.47 -12.24
N GLU A 69 31.71 -4.19 -12.28
CA GLU A 69 33.09 -3.79 -12.00
C GLU A 69 33.56 -4.17 -10.58
N LYS A 70 32.64 -4.13 -9.61
CA LYS A 70 32.97 -4.51 -8.24
C LYS A 70 33.22 -6.02 -8.13
N LEU A 71 32.46 -6.81 -8.89
CA LEU A 71 32.64 -8.26 -8.96
C LEU A 71 33.99 -8.61 -9.56
N GLU A 72 34.36 -7.99 -10.70
CA GLU A 72 35.69 -8.21 -11.31
C GLU A 72 36.83 -7.94 -10.35
N ARG A 73 36.84 -6.75 -9.73
CA ARG A 73 37.83 -6.37 -8.73
C ARG A 73 37.88 -7.31 -7.52
N LEU A 74 36.71 -7.86 -7.12
CA LEU A 74 36.68 -8.83 -6.04
C LEU A 74 37.28 -10.16 -6.46
N CYS A 75 36.98 -10.65 -7.66
CA CYS A 75 37.50 -11.88 -8.21
C CYS A 75 39.02 -11.85 -8.38
N GLU A 76 39.57 -10.74 -8.88
CA GLU A 76 41.01 -10.53 -8.99
C GLU A 76 41.75 -10.60 -7.65
N ARG A 77 41.08 -10.19 -6.55
CA ARG A 77 41.67 -10.19 -5.21
C ARG A 77 41.66 -11.56 -4.52
N VAL A 78 40.60 -12.35 -4.80
CA VAL A 78 40.33 -13.55 -3.98
C VAL A 78 40.97 -14.80 -4.54
N SER A 79 41.02 -14.98 -5.87
CA SER A 79 41.58 -16.19 -6.50
C SER A 79 41.79 -15.99 -7.99
N VAL A 80 42.43 -16.99 -8.62
CA VAL A 80 42.46 -17.09 -10.09
C VAL A 80 41.08 -17.54 -10.55
N CYS A 81 40.25 -16.57 -10.95
CA CYS A 81 38.93 -16.83 -11.49
C CYS A 81 38.74 -16.10 -12.83
N TYR A 82 38.00 -16.73 -13.73
CA TYR A 82 37.58 -16.15 -14.99
C TYR A 82 36.10 -15.70 -14.83
N VAL A 83 35.85 -14.46 -15.18
CA VAL A 83 34.48 -13.87 -15.13
C VAL A 83 34.07 -13.57 -16.56
N GLU A 84 32.93 -14.04 -16.95
CA GLU A 84 32.31 -13.78 -18.23
C GLU A 84 30.93 -13.20 -18.03
N PHE A 85 30.66 -12.04 -18.64
CA PHE A 85 29.33 -11.42 -18.66
C PHE A 85 28.67 -11.77 -19.98
N GLY A 86 27.57 -12.50 -19.92
CA GLY A 86 26.76 -12.87 -21.07
C GLY A 86 25.50 -12.03 -21.20
N ASP A 87 24.90 -12.07 -22.39
CA ASP A 87 23.59 -11.49 -22.62
C ASP A 87 22.52 -12.18 -21.78
N VAL A 88 21.61 -11.41 -21.25
CA VAL A 88 20.60 -11.87 -20.30
C VAL A 88 19.30 -12.17 -21.08
N ASP A 89 18.70 -13.34 -20.79
CA ASP A 89 17.34 -13.64 -21.21
C ASP A 89 16.38 -12.73 -20.43
N GLU A 90 15.88 -11.69 -21.08
CA GLU A 90 15.05 -10.63 -20.44
C GLU A 90 13.80 -11.21 -19.75
N GLU A 91 13.22 -12.29 -20.29
CA GLU A 91 12.05 -12.92 -19.67
C GLU A 91 12.36 -13.63 -18.35
N LYS A 92 13.60 -14.08 -18.14
CA LYS A 92 14.03 -14.83 -16.96
C LYS A 92 14.77 -14.00 -15.93
N ALA A 93 15.24 -12.82 -16.32
CA ALA A 93 16.05 -11.96 -15.47
C ALA A 93 15.27 -11.44 -14.25
N PRO A 94 15.84 -11.53 -13.04
CA PRO A 94 15.22 -10.94 -11.88
C PRO A 94 15.39 -9.41 -11.90
N VAL A 95 14.32 -8.68 -11.58
CA VAL A 95 14.28 -7.22 -11.58
C VAL A 95 14.63 -6.67 -10.20
N LYS A 96 15.60 -5.74 -10.16
CA LYS A 96 15.97 -4.98 -8.97
C LYS A 96 15.38 -3.57 -9.06
N LEU A 97 14.43 -3.26 -8.17
CA LEU A 97 13.83 -1.93 -8.10
C LEU A 97 14.79 -0.94 -7.42
N LYS A 98 14.86 0.29 -7.96
CA LYS A 98 15.63 1.40 -7.40
C LYS A 98 14.69 2.57 -7.14
N ASN A 99 14.11 2.61 -5.97
CA ASN A 99 13.12 3.58 -5.59
C ASN A 99 13.65 4.66 -4.64
N SER A 100 13.03 5.84 -4.71
CA SER A 100 13.30 6.94 -3.78
C SER A 100 12.94 6.56 -2.34
N ARG A 101 13.43 7.33 -1.35
CA ARG A 101 13.10 7.09 0.07
C ARG A 101 11.61 7.19 0.38
N PHE A 102 10.85 7.91 -0.45
CA PHE A 102 9.40 8.06 -0.33
C PHE A 102 8.66 6.84 -0.89
N ALA A 103 9.10 6.31 -2.03
CA ALA A 103 8.46 5.18 -2.70
C ALA A 103 8.90 3.82 -2.16
N ALA A 104 10.14 3.68 -1.69
CA ALA A 104 10.69 2.41 -1.21
C ALA A 104 9.83 1.66 -0.16
N PRO A 105 9.13 2.32 0.79
CA PRO A 105 8.23 1.63 1.69
C PRO A 105 7.05 0.93 0.99
N ALA A 106 6.61 1.44 -0.15
CA ALA A 106 5.49 0.90 -0.93
C ALA A 106 5.89 -0.27 -1.85
N GLU A 107 7.19 -0.57 -2.02
CA GLU A 107 7.66 -1.74 -2.77
C GLU A 107 7.07 -3.05 -2.25
N SER A 108 6.84 -3.16 -0.94
CA SER A 108 6.23 -4.36 -0.35
C SER A 108 4.82 -4.61 -0.88
N ILE A 109 4.06 -3.54 -1.15
CA ILE A 109 2.70 -3.63 -1.71
C ILE A 109 2.76 -4.10 -3.16
N VAL A 110 3.67 -3.54 -3.99
CA VAL A 110 3.85 -3.98 -5.38
C VAL A 110 4.28 -5.45 -5.43
N ASN A 111 5.25 -5.84 -4.60
CA ASN A 111 5.75 -7.21 -4.54
C ASN A 111 4.68 -8.22 -4.03
N MET A 112 3.69 -7.77 -3.27
CA MET A 112 2.58 -8.60 -2.81
C MET A 112 1.61 -8.91 -3.96
N TYR A 113 1.45 -8.01 -4.91
CA TYR A 113 0.64 -8.23 -6.10
C TYR A 113 1.40 -9.09 -7.12
N SER A 114 2.44 -8.55 -7.70
CA SER A 114 3.39 -9.22 -8.60
C SER A 114 4.58 -8.29 -8.82
N PRO A 115 5.83 -8.78 -8.83
CA PRO A 115 6.96 -7.95 -9.26
C PRO A 115 6.82 -7.53 -10.72
N PRO A 116 7.30 -6.32 -11.11
CA PRO A 116 7.24 -5.86 -12.49
C PRO A 116 8.09 -6.75 -13.42
N SER A 117 7.62 -6.93 -14.65
CA SER A 117 8.38 -7.51 -15.72
C SER A 117 9.48 -6.54 -16.19
N HIS A 118 10.44 -7.01 -17.00
CA HIS A 118 11.51 -6.16 -17.52
C HIS A 118 10.98 -5.03 -18.43
N ASP A 119 9.89 -5.29 -19.17
CA ASP A 119 9.26 -4.33 -20.06
C ASP A 119 8.27 -3.40 -19.38
N ASP A 120 7.86 -3.72 -18.15
CA ASP A 120 6.92 -2.92 -17.38
C ASP A 120 7.59 -1.64 -16.84
N ILE A 121 6.76 -0.64 -16.57
CA ILE A 121 7.16 0.52 -15.79
C ILE A 121 7.05 0.16 -14.31
N ASP A 122 8.01 0.63 -13.50
CA ASP A 122 7.88 0.52 -12.04
C ASP A 122 6.69 1.35 -11.53
N PRO A 123 5.61 0.71 -11.07
CA PRO A 123 4.43 1.41 -10.59
C PRO A 123 4.61 2.00 -9.18
N THR A 124 5.70 1.64 -8.48
CA THR A 124 5.91 1.95 -7.06
C THR A 124 5.82 3.43 -6.72
N PRO A 125 6.40 4.39 -7.49
CA PRO A 125 6.31 5.81 -7.14
C PRO A 125 4.88 6.36 -7.22
N LEU A 126 4.13 5.95 -8.25
CA LEU A 126 2.73 6.35 -8.43
C LEU A 126 1.84 5.71 -7.38
N LEU A 127 2.01 4.39 -7.17
CA LEU A 127 1.30 3.67 -6.12
C LEU A 127 1.54 4.32 -4.75
N ALA A 128 2.78 4.65 -4.40
CA ALA A 128 3.10 5.25 -3.10
C ALA A 128 2.32 6.55 -2.87
N PHE A 129 2.31 7.45 -3.87
CA PHE A 129 1.60 8.72 -3.78
C PHE A 129 0.10 8.51 -3.55
N PHE A 130 -0.57 7.77 -4.42
CA PHE A 130 -2.01 7.54 -4.32
C PHE A 130 -2.39 6.68 -3.12
N PHE A 131 -1.52 5.74 -2.73
CA PHE A 131 -1.74 4.92 -1.54
C PHE A 131 -1.78 5.76 -0.27
N TYR A 132 -0.79 6.61 -0.05
CA TYR A 132 -0.76 7.48 1.12
C TYR A 132 -1.92 8.47 1.12
N PHE A 133 -2.24 9.02 -0.05
CA PHE A 133 -3.32 9.97 -0.22
C PHE A 133 -4.69 9.37 0.10
N PHE A 134 -5.04 8.23 -0.51
CA PHE A 134 -6.32 7.57 -0.29
C PHE A 134 -6.45 6.95 1.10
N PHE A 135 -5.38 6.36 1.63
CA PHE A 135 -5.37 5.88 3.00
C PHE A 135 -5.70 7.01 3.98
N GLY A 136 -5.05 8.17 3.82
CA GLY A 136 -5.30 9.33 4.67
C GLY A 136 -6.74 9.83 4.58
N MET A 137 -7.31 9.88 3.38
CA MET A 137 -8.71 10.28 3.15
C MET A 137 -9.71 9.29 3.74
N MET A 138 -9.45 7.99 3.67
CA MET A 138 -10.31 6.95 4.25
C MET A 138 -10.26 6.92 5.77
N PHE A 139 -9.06 7.12 6.35
CA PHE A 139 -8.87 7.07 7.80
C PHE A 139 -9.15 8.40 8.50
N SER A 140 -9.01 9.50 7.83
CA SER A 140 -9.51 10.89 8.00
C SER A 140 -9.69 11.44 9.42
N ASP A 141 -8.79 11.09 10.36
CA ASP A 141 -8.81 11.60 11.74
C ASP A 141 -7.43 12.08 12.17
N ALA A 142 -7.31 13.36 12.56
CA ALA A 142 -6.03 13.97 12.92
C ALA A 142 -5.41 13.35 14.18
N GLY A 143 -6.22 12.97 15.17
CA GLY A 143 -5.75 12.32 16.40
C GLY A 143 -5.14 10.95 16.10
N TYR A 144 -5.81 10.15 15.28
CA TYR A 144 -5.30 8.84 14.86
C TYR A 144 -4.07 8.96 13.98
N GLY A 145 -4.05 9.93 13.05
CA GLY A 145 -2.88 10.21 12.23
C GLY A 145 -1.65 10.56 13.07
N LEU A 146 -1.83 11.42 14.07
CA LEU A 146 -0.76 11.81 14.99
C LEU A 146 -0.25 10.61 15.81
N LEU A 147 -1.15 9.79 16.33
CA LEU A 147 -0.78 8.56 17.06
C LEU A 147 0.02 7.60 16.18
N MET A 148 -0.37 7.44 14.91
CA MET A 148 0.37 6.60 13.96
C MET A 148 1.78 7.15 13.71
N VAL A 149 1.93 8.45 13.46
CA VAL A 149 3.25 9.07 13.21
C VAL A 149 4.17 8.91 14.41
N ILE A 150 3.67 9.24 15.62
CA ILE A 150 4.44 9.14 16.86
C ILE A 150 4.75 7.69 17.18
N GLY A 151 3.75 6.80 17.11
CA GLY A 151 3.89 5.38 17.44
C GLY A 151 4.89 4.67 16.53
N THR A 152 4.76 4.87 15.21
CA THR A 152 5.70 4.27 14.23
C THR A 152 7.10 4.88 14.32
N GLY A 153 7.21 6.20 14.54
CA GLY A 153 8.49 6.88 14.75
C GLY A 153 9.21 6.37 16.00
N LEU A 154 8.49 6.22 17.09
CA LEU A 154 9.02 5.67 18.34
C LEU A 154 9.42 4.20 18.20
N ALA A 155 8.60 3.40 17.51
CA ALA A 155 8.90 2.00 17.22
C ALA A 155 10.20 1.86 16.40
N ILE A 156 10.40 2.67 15.36
CA ILE A 156 11.64 2.67 14.56
C ILE A 156 12.86 3.02 15.42
N LYS A 157 12.72 4.00 16.33
CA LYS A 157 13.83 4.48 17.17
C LYS A 157 14.20 3.49 18.28
N LEU A 158 13.19 2.92 18.96
CA LEU A 158 13.40 2.03 20.11
C LEU A 158 13.78 0.60 19.69
N PHE A 159 13.06 0.02 18.76
CA PHE A 159 13.25 -1.39 18.42
C PHE A 159 14.31 -1.62 17.33
N LYS A 160 14.74 -0.56 16.61
CA LYS A 160 15.71 -0.64 15.50
C LYS A 160 15.44 -1.85 14.59
N PRO A 161 14.25 -1.95 13.99
CA PRO A 161 13.81 -3.12 13.23
C PRO A 161 14.67 -3.34 11.99
N ASP A 162 14.58 -4.56 11.42
CA ASP A 162 15.20 -4.91 10.15
C ASP A 162 14.64 -4.09 8.98
N LYS A 163 15.34 -4.10 7.84
CA LYS A 163 15.00 -3.26 6.68
C LYS A 163 13.54 -3.42 6.24
N GLU A 164 13.01 -4.64 6.21
CA GLU A 164 11.64 -4.92 5.78
C GLU A 164 10.60 -4.34 6.77
N MET A 165 10.76 -4.64 8.05
CA MET A 165 9.89 -4.09 9.10
C MET A 165 10.02 -2.57 9.20
N ARG A 166 11.22 -2.03 9.02
CA ARG A 166 11.44 -0.58 8.99
C ARG A 166 10.70 0.09 7.82
N ASN A 167 10.69 -0.53 6.65
CA ASN A 167 9.95 -0.03 5.50
C ASN A 167 8.44 -0.07 5.76
N THR A 168 7.92 -1.16 6.33
CA THR A 168 6.51 -1.24 6.73
C THR A 168 6.12 -0.15 7.74
N LEU A 169 6.93 0.07 8.77
CA LEU A 169 6.69 1.15 9.73
C LEU A 169 6.74 2.53 9.09
N LYS A 170 7.65 2.75 8.14
CA LYS A 170 7.70 4.01 7.37
C LYS A 170 6.47 4.19 6.47
N LEU A 171 5.97 3.12 5.86
CA LEU A 171 4.73 3.16 5.08
C LEU A 171 3.59 3.69 5.95
N PHE A 172 3.39 3.10 7.13
CA PHE A 172 2.37 3.58 8.08
C PHE A 172 2.66 4.98 8.61
N GLN A 173 3.93 5.37 8.73
CA GLN A 173 4.30 6.74 9.11
C GLN A 173 3.84 7.76 8.06
N TYR A 174 4.08 7.51 6.76
CA TYR A 174 3.60 8.37 5.69
C TYR A 174 2.07 8.36 5.58
N CYS A 175 1.44 7.19 5.75
CA CYS A 175 -0.02 7.11 5.87
C CYS A 175 -0.55 7.96 7.02
N GLY A 176 0.09 7.90 8.19
CA GLY A 176 -0.27 8.71 9.36
C GLY A 176 -0.15 10.21 9.11
N VAL A 177 0.90 10.66 8.40
CA VAL A 177 1.03 12.07 7.99
C VAL A 177 -0.14 12.49 7.11
N SER A 178 -0.48 11.69 6.10
CA SER A 178 -1.62 11.96 5.22
C SER A 178 -2.94 11.99 5.99
N THR A 179 -3.15 11.02 6.89
CA THR A 179 -4.33 10.97 7.77
C THR A 179 -4.46 12.20 8.64
N PHE A 180 -3.34 12.70 9.19
CA PHE A 180 -3.33 13.92 9.98
C PHE A 180 -3.81 15.13 9.17
N PHE A 181 -3.30 15.31 7.95
CA PHE A 181 -3.73 16.40 7.08
C PHE A 181 -5.21 16.31 6.69
N TRP A 182 -5.69 15.12 6.30
CA TRP A 182 -7.10 14.92 5.98
C TRP A 182 -8.01 15.11 7.20
N GLY A 183 -7.57 14.65 8.37
CA GLY A 183 -8.28 14.86 9.63
C GLY A 183 -8.42 16.33 10.00
N LEU A 184 -7.43 17.18 9.69
CA LEU A 184 -7.53 18.63 9.86
C LEU A 184 -8.55 19.24 8.88
N ILE A 185 -8.61 18.78 7.62
CA ILE A 185 -9.59 19.25 6.64
C ILE A 185 -11.02 18.90 7.09
N PHE A 186 -11.20 17.71 7.65
CA PHE A 186 -12.50 17.23 8.13
C PHE A 186 -12.83 17.65 9.57
N ALA A 187 -11.95 18.42 10.23
CA ALA A 187 -12.08 18.84 11.63
C ALA A 187 -12.34 17.66 12.59
N SER A 188 -11.76 16.51 12.32
CA SER A 188 -11.85 15.31 13.15
C SER A 188 -10.59 15.13 13.97
N PHE A 189 -10.75 15.05 15.29
CA PHE A 189 -9.67 14.76 16.24
C PHE A 189 -10.21 13.79 17.30
N PHE A 190 -9.93 12.50 17.16
CA PHE A 190 -10.65 11.43 17.82
C PHE A 190 -12.17 11.58 17.62
N GLY A 191 -12.60 11.78 16.35
CA GLY A 191 -13.95 12.22 16.04
C GLY A 191 -14.19 13.66 16.51
N ASP A 192 -15.17 13.82 17.40
CA ASP A 192 -15.56 15.07 18.05
C ASP A 192 -15.10 15.17 19.52
N ALA A 193 -14.09 14.39 19.92
CA ALA A 193 -13.67 14.30 21.33
C ALA A 193 -13.37 15.66 21.99
N PRO A 194 -12.68 16.65 21.37
CA PRO A 194 -12.46 17.95 22.00
C PRO A 194 -13.74 18.67 22.37
N ALA A 195 -14.74 18.70 21.48
CA ALA A 195 -16.02 19.33 21.73
C ALA A 195 -16.82 18.56 22.80
N THR A 196 -16.93 17.25 22.66
CA THR A 196 -17.68 16.39 23.57
C THR A 196 -17.10 16.42 24.98
N LEU A 197 -15.79 16.35 25.16
CA LEU A 197 -15.16 16.44 26.49
C LEU A 197 -15.29 17.83 27.09
N TYR A 198 -15.12 18.89 26.29
CA TYR A 198 -15.31 20.26 26.78
C TYR A 198 -16.74 20.47 27.26
N ASN A 199 -17.74 20.08 26.47
CA ASN A 199 -19.16 20.17 26.82
C ASN A 199 -19.51 19.34 28.06
N TYR A 200 -18.93 18.13 28.17
CA TYR A 200 -19.10 17.28 29.34
C TYR A 200 -18.64 17.96 30.65
N PHE A 201 -17.45 18.59 30.66
CA PHE A 201 -16.90 19.19 31.89
C PHE A 201 -17.49 20.57 32.18
N THR A 202 -17.71 21.42 31.19
CA THR A 202 -18.18 22.81 31.37
C THR A 202 -19.68 22.96 31.36
N GLY A 203 -20.42 22.04 30.69
CA GLY A 203 -21.85 22.17 30.43
C GLY A 203 -22.18 23.17 29.32
N ALA A 204 -21.19 23.59 28.55
CA ALA A 204 -21.36 24.40 27.35
C ALA A 204 -21.88 23.53 26.19
N ASP A 205 -22.30 24.18 25.10
CA ASP A 205 -22.70 23.48 23.85
C ASP A 205 -21.88 24.03 22.69
N ILE A 206 -20.61 23.61 22.64
CA ILE A 206 -19.65 24.00 21.61
C ILE A 206 -19.54 22.89 20.59
N THR A 207 -19.53 23.27 19.29
CA THR A 207 -19.31 22.35 18.17
C THR A 207 -17.86 22.36 17.69
N MET A 208 -17.44 21.34 16.95
CA MET A 208 -16.09 21.26 16.37
C MET A 208 -15.79 22.43 15.43
N GLU A 209 -16.78 22.93 14.69
CA GLU A 209 -16.67 24.10 13.81
C GLU A 209 -16.27 25.37 14.56
N GLN A 210 -16.63 25.51 15.84
CA GLN A 210 -16.25 26.66 16.68
C GLN A 210 -14.82 26.52 17.25
N ILE A 211 -14.32 25.29 17.34
CA ILE A 211 -12.96 25.01 17.80
C ILE A 211 -11.94 25.25 16.69
N PHE A 212 -12.29 24.88 15.45
CA PHE A 212 -11.42 25.04 14.29
C PHE A 212 -11.78 26.31 13.51
N PRO A 213 -10.85 27.31 13.42
CA PRO A 213 -11.13 28.62 12.82
C PRO A 213 -11.11 28.67 11.29
N TRP A 214 -10.98 27.53 10.61
CA TRP A 214 -10.96 27.44 9.14
C TRP A 214 -12.17 26.70 8.61
N PRO A 215 -12.54 26.92 7.31
CA PRO A 215 -13.65 26.22 6.69
C PRO A 215 -13.35 24.71 6.65
N THR A 216 -14.17 23.94 7.34
CA THR A 216 -14.06 22.50 7.42
C THR A 216 -15.16 21.85 6.60
N ILE A 217 -14.87 20.68 6.07
CA ILE A 217 -15.86 19.85 5.37
C ILE A 217 -16.32 18.78 6.36
N ASP A 218 -17.59 18.83 6.75
CA ASP A 218 -18.15 17.81 7.64
C ASP A 218 -18.62 16.61 6.79
N PRO A 219 -17.99 15.43 6.93
CA PRO A 219 -18.37 14.25 6.15
C PRO A 219 -19.83 13.83 6.33
N GLN A 220 -20.45 14.16 7.45
CA GLN A 220 -21.85 13.80 7.72
C GLN A 220 -22.84 14.78 7.09
N LYS A 221 -22.53 16.08 7.11
CA LYS A 221 -23.39 17.12 6.53
C LYS A 221 -23.20 17.23 5.02
N ASP A 222 -21.94 17.13 4.56
CA ASP A 222 -21.54 17.37 3.17
C ASP A 222 -21.24 16.08 2.40
N ALA A 223 -21.92 14.97 2.73
CA ALA A 223 -21.64 13.64 2.14
C ALA A 223 -21.71 13.64 0.61
N LEU A 224 -22.64 14.40 0.00
CA LEU A 224 -22.77 14.49 -1.45
C LEU A 224 -21.54 15.20 -2.08
N MET A 225 -21.06 16.28 -1.46
CA MET A 225 -19.86 16.99 -1.92
C MET A 225 -18.63 16.08 -1.84
N LEU A 226 -18.46 15.37 -0.74
CA LEU A 226 -17.37 14.42 -0.57
C LEU A 226 -17.43 13.23 -1.55
N MET A 227 -18.63 12.78 -1.89
CA MET A 227 -18.83 11.77 -2.92
C MET A 227 -18.33 12.26 -4.28
N ILE A 228 -18.68 13.48 -4.66
CA ILE A 228 -18.21 14.09 -5.91
C ILE A 228 -16.69 14.24 -5.92
N ILE A 229 -16.11 14.70 -4.80
CA ILE A 229 -14.66 14.83 -4.64
C ILE A 229 -13.97 13.44 -4.76
N SER A 230 -14.54 12.41 -4.12
CA SER A 230 -14.01 11.05 -4.18
C SER A 230 -14.03 10.49 -5.61
N ILE A 231 -15.10 10.70 -6.35
CA ILE A 231 -15.21 10.31 -7.76
C ILE A 231 -14.23 11.11 -8.63
N ALA A 232 -14.05 12.40 -8.36
CA ALA A 232 -13.06 13.23 -9.09
C ALA A 232 -11.63 12.74 -8.87
N PHE A 233 -11.24 12.42 -7.63
CA PHE A 233 -9.95 11.79 -7.36
C PHE A 233 -9.81 10.41 -8.01
N GLY A 234 -10.89 9.63 -8.02
CA GLY A 234 -10.94 8.35 -8.73
C GLY A 234 -10.70 8.50 -10.23
N LEU A 235 -11.33 9.49 -10.85
CA LEU A 235 -11.12 9.81 -12.26
C LEU A 235 -9.66 10.15 -12.55
N VAL A 236 -9.06 11.02 -11.73
CA VAL A 236 -7.63 11.37 -11.87
C VAL A 236 -6.75 10.12 -11.75
N HIS A 237 -7.04 9.25 -10.79
CA HIS A 237 -6.29 8.02 -10.56
C HIS A 237 -6.35 7.05 -11.76
N ILE A 238 -7.56 6.83 -12.31
CA ILE A 238 -7.76 6.02 -13.51
C ILE A 238 -7.05 6.64 -14.71
N LEU A 239 -7.18 7.96 -14.91
CA LEU A 239 -6.51 8.66 -16.02
C LEU A 239 -4.99 8.56 -15.93
N VAL A 240 -4.42 8.61 -14.71
CA VAL A 240 -2.97 8.40 -14.52
C VAL A 240 -2.58 6.96 -14.88
N GLY A 241 -3.36 5.95 -14.46
CA GLY A 241 -3.14 4.55 -14.83
C GLY A 241 -3.18 4.34 -16.35
N MET A 242 -4.19 4.91 -17.02
CA MET A 242 -4.28 4.88 -18.48
C MET A 242 -3.15 5.65 -19.15
N GLY A 243 -2.70 6.76 -18.56
CA GLY A 243 -1.53 7.51 -19.01
C GLY A 243 -0.24 6.68 -18.98
N CYS A 244 -0.08 5.85 -17.97
CA CYS A 244 1.02 4.88 -17.93
C CYS A 244 0.93 3.87 -19.07
N LYS A 245 -0.27 3.32 -19.34
CA LYS A 245 -0.48 2.43 -20.51
C LYS A 245 -0.16 3.12 -21.82
N PHE A 246 -0.63 4.34 -22.00
CA PHE A 246 -0.35 5.14 -23.18
C PHE A 246 1.16 5.32 -23.38
N TYR A 247 1.90 5.62 -22.33
CA TYR A 247 3.35 5.75 -22.37
C TYR A 247 4.05 4.42 -22.71
N VAL A 248 3.61 3.29 -22.15
CA VAL A 248 4.16 1.96 -22.47
C VAL A 248 3.97 1.64 -23.96
N CYS A 249 2.75 1.85 -24.49
CA CYS A 249 2.47 1.64 -25.91
C CYS A 249 3.35 2.52 -26.82
N LEU A 250 3.59 3.79 -26.44
CA LEU A 250 4.50 4.66 -27.19
C LEU A 250 5.95 4.16 -27.16
N ARG A 251 6.42 3.68 -25.99
CA ARG A 251 7.76 3.10 -25.83
C ARG A 251 7.95 1.86 -26.70
N GLN A 252 6.92 1.02 -26.80
CA GLN A 252 6.89 -0.18 -27.63
C GLN A 252 6.63 0.13 -29.13
N LYS A 253 6.49 1.42 -29.51
CA LYS A 253 6.18 1.89 -30.87
C LYS A 253 4.84 1.40 -31.43
N ASP A 254 3.93 0.96 -30.54
CA ASP A 254 2.54 0.65 -30.92
C ASP A 254 1.67 1.91 -30.87
N TYR A 255 1.80 2.74 -31.88
CA TYR A 255 1.01 3.98 -31.99
C TYR A 255 -0.48 3.70 -32.16
N GLY A 256 -0.85 2.55 -32.76
CA GLY A 256 -2.25 2.16 -32.93
C GLY A 256 -2.91 1.87 -31.59
N GLY A 257 -2.27 1.08 -30.71
CA GLY A 257 -2.72 0.81 -29.37
C GLY A 257 -2.74 2.05 -28.49
N ALA A 258 -1.71 2.90 -28.59
CA ALA A 258 -1.64 4.14 -27.82
C ALA A 258 -2.84 5.07 -28.10
N PHE A 259 -3.06 5.45 -29.36
CA PHE A 259 -4.06 6.45 -29.69
C PHE A 259 -5.49 5.89 -29.74
N PHE A 260 -5.70 4.73 -30.39
CA PHE A 260 -7.04 4.20 -30.62
C PHE A 260 -7.57 3.36 -29.44
N ASP A 261 -6.72 2.58 -28.78
CA ASP A 261 -7.17 1.70 -27.71
C ASP A 261 -7.10 2.37 -26.32
N THR A 262 -6.19 3.33 -26.13
CA THR A 262 -6.04 4.01 -24.83
C THR A 262 -6.45 5.48 -24.88
N GLY A 263 -5.96 6.23 -25.90
CA GLY A 263 -6.17 7.68 -26.00
C GLY A 263 -7.64 8.08 -26.17
N LEU A 264 -8.41 7.36 -27.01
CA LEU A 264 -9.85 7.62 -27.20
C LEU A 264 -10.65 7.38 -25.92
N TRP A 265 -10.30 6.35 -25.14
CA TRP A 265 -10.93 6.09 -23.84
C TRP A 265 -10.62 7.17 -22.81
N MET A 266 -9.35 7.61 -22.74
CA MET A 266 -8.99 8.74 -21.87
C MET A 266 -9.78 10.00 -22.22
N LEU A 267 -9.85 10.34 -23.51
CA LEU A 267 -10.57 11.52 -23.97
C LEU A 267 -12.08 11.39 -23.69
N MET A 268 -12.65 10.20 -23.83
CA MET A 268 -14.05 9.94 -23.54
C MET A 268 -14.36 10.12 -22.04
N LEU A 269 -13.50 9.61 -21.14
CA LEU A 269 -13.66 9.82 -19.70
C LEU A 269 -13.55 11.30 -19.32
N ILE A 270 -12.63 12.04 -19.96
CA ILE A 270 -12.53 13.51 -19.79
C ILE A 270 -13.82 14.17 -20.32
N GLY A 271 -14.34 13.72 -21.44
CA GLY A 271 -15.61 14.22 -21.98
C GLY A 271 -16.79 14.04 -21.01
N PHE A 272 -16.89 12.87 -20.38
CA PHE A 272 -17.90 12.64 -19.33
C PHE A 272 -17.69 13.50 -18.09
N ALA A 273 -16.44 13.73 -17.69
CA ALA A 273 -16.13 14.62 -16.57
C ALA A 273 -16.55 16.07 -16.88
N VAL A 274 -16.24 16.56 -18.09
CA VAL A 274 -16.66 17.91 -18.54
C VAL A 274 -18.17 18.00 -18.61
N LEU A 275 -18.86 16.97 -19.10
CA LEU A 275 -20.31 16.90 -19.14
C LEU A 275 -20.91 16.99 -17.73
N ALA A 276 -20.38 16.19 -16.79
CA ALA A 276 -20.84 16.21 -15.40
C ALA A 276 -20.59 17.55 -14.72
N ALA A 277 -19.40 18.15 -14.91
CA ALA A 277 -19.10 19.49 -14.45
C ALA A 277 -20.01 20.55 -15.09
N GLY A 278 -20.35 20.38 -16.35
CA GLY A 278 -21.27 21.27 -17.07
C GLY A 278 -22.67 21.33 -16.47
N MET A 279 -23.15 20.24 -15.89
CA MET A 279 -24.44 20.23 -15.17
C MET A 279 -24.45 21.17 -13.95
N ALA A 280 -23.28 21.42 -13.34
CA ALA A 280 -23.13 22.32 -12.21
C ALA A 280 -22.76 23.75 -12.61
N PHE A 281 -21.94 23.92 -13.67
CA PHE A 281 -21.31 25.22 -14.01
C PHE A 281 -21.90 25.92 -15.24
N GLY A 282 -22.69 25.24 -16.10
CA GLY A 282 -23.39 25.88 -17.21
C GLY A 282 -23.52 25.03 -18.47
N GLN A 283 -24.55 25.36 -19.23
CA GLN A 283 -25.03 24.56 -20.37
C GLN A 283 -24.01 24.45 -21.53
N THR A 284 -23.13 25.46 -21.66
CA THR A 284 -22.07 25.43 -22.68
C THR A 284 -21.08 24.27 -22.46
N LEU A 285 -20.69 23.99 -21.20
CA LEU A 285 -19.82 22.87 -20.87
C LEU A 285 -20.51 21.52 -21.12
N VAL A 286 -21.83 21.44 -20.92
CA VAL A 286 -22.60 20.22 -21.24
C VAL A 286 -22.50 19.90 -22.74
N TYR A 287 -22.68 20.90 -23.62
CA TYR A 287 -22.59 20.70 -25.08
C TYR A 287 -21.16 20.32 -25.51
N VAL A 288 -20.13 20.92 -24.91
CA VAL A 288 -18.73 20.58 -25.19
C VAL A 288 -18.42 19.15 -24.73
N GLY A 289 -18.81 18.78 -23.50
CA GLY A 289 -18.58 17.43 -22.97
C GLY A 289 -19.32 16.36 -23.79
N ALA A 290 -20.59 16.62 -24.15
CA ALA A 290 -21.37 15.73 -25.01
C ALA A 290 -20.76 15.59 -26.42
N GLY A 291 -20.28 16.68 -27.00
CA GLY A 291 -19.59 16.65 -28.30
C GLY A 291 -18.33 15.79 -28.28
N ILE A 292 -17.49 15.93 -27.23
CA ILE A 292 -16.30 15.10 -27.04
C ILE A 292 -16.68 13.63 -26.88
N ALA A 293 -17.65 13.33 -26.04
CA ALA A 293 -18.09 11.97 -25.76
C ALA A 293 -18.64 11.28 -27.04
N ILE A 294 -19.47 11.98 -27.83
CA ILE A 294 -20.00 11.47 -29.09
C ILE A 294 -18.89 11.24 -30.12
N PHE A 295 -17.96 12.20 -30.25
CA PHE A 295 -16.82 12.05 -31.14
C PHE A 295 -15.98 10.82 -30.78
N CYS A 296 -15.65 10.63 -29.50
CA CYS A 296 -14.92 9.48 -29.01
C CYS A 296 -15.68 8.17 -29.19
N ALA A 297 -16.99 8.16 -28.96
CA ALA A 297 -17.84 6.96 -29.18
C ALA A 297 -17.82 6.51 -30.64
N ILE A 298 -17.96 7.46 -31.58
CA ILE A 298 -17.86 7.17 -33.00
C ILE A 298 -16.44 6.66 -33.35
N GLY A 299 -15.41 7.32 -32.82
CA GLY A 299 -14.01 6.89 -32.98
C GLY A 299 -13.77 5.46 -32.51
N LEU A 300 -14.25 5.10 -31.31
CA LEU A 300 -14.14 3.75 -30.75
C LEU A 300 -14.86 2.70 -31.63
N VAL A 301 -16.09 2.97 -32.09
CA VAL A 301 -16.83 2.05 -32.95
C VAL A 301 -16.07 1.79 -34.29
N LEU A 302 -15.42 2.80 -34.83
CA LEU A 302 -14.69 2.67 -36.07
C LEU A 302 -13.33 1.98 -35.91
N THR A 303 -12.65 2.19 -34.80
CA THR A 303 -11.25 1.77 -34.59
C THR A 303 -11.10 0.44 -33.84
N GLN A 304 -11.95 0.14 -32.89
CA GLN A 304 -11.88 -1.11 -32.09
C GLN A 304 -12.21 -2.38 -32.90
N GLY A 305 -12.94 -2.23 -34.01
CA GLY A 305 -13.22 -3.32 -34.95
C GLY A 305 -12.11 -3.62 -35.95
N ARG A 306 -10.96 -2.89 -35.95
CA ARG A 306 -9.93 -2.96 -37.01
C ARG A 306 -9.35 -4.35 -37.24
N ASN A 307 -9.28 -5.19 -36.21
CA ASN A 307 -8.72 -6.54 -36.29
C ASN A 307 -9.74 -7.60 -36.77
N LYS A 308 -11.02 -7.23 -36.97
CA LYS A 308 -12.08 -8.15 -37.43
C LYS A 308 -12.42 -7.90 -38.93
N LYS A 309 -12.88 -8.95 -39.64
CA LYS A 309 -13.22 -8.84 -41.07
C LYS A 309 -14.74 -8.64 -41.24
N GLY A 310 -15.10 -7.82 -42.25
CA GLY A 310 -16.50 -7.63 -42.69
C GLY A 310 -17.40 -6.98 -41.64
N PHE A 311 -18.64 -7.47 -41.50
CA PHE A 311 -19.67 -6.98 -40.57
C PHE A 311 -19.25 -7.11 -39.11
N GLY A 312 -18.29 -8.02 -38.80
CA GLY A 312 -17.71 -8.17 -37.48
C GLY A 312 -16.97 -6.91 -36.95
N LYS A 313 -16.56 -5.98 -37.85
CA LYS A 313 -15.97 -4.70 -37.46
C LYS A 313 -16.95 -3.82 -36.68
N VAL A 314 -18.17 -3.71 -37.17
CA VAL A 314 -19.21 -2.87 -36.57
C VAL A 314 -19.70 -3.49 -35.24
N ILE A 315 -19.92 -4.80 -35.27
CA ILE A 315 -20.33 -5.52 -34.05
C ILE A 315 -19.23 -5.44 -32.98
N GLY A 316 -17.95 -5.59 -33.35
CA GLY A 316 -16.83 -5.46 -32.44
C GLY A 316 -16.69 -4.06 -31.85
N GLY A 317 -16.91 -3.02 -32.65
CA GLY A 317 -16.92 -1.64 -32.20
C GLY A 317 -18.08 -1.31 -31.27
N LEU A 318 -19.30 -1.82 -31.57
CA LEU A 318 -20.45 -1.69 -30.68
C LEU A 318 -20.26 -2.45 -29.36
N ALA A 319 -19.66 -3.63 -29.43
CA ALA A 319 -19.35 -4.41 -28.23
C ALA A 319 -18.32 -3.69 -27.34
N SER A 320 -17.36 -2.95 -27.91
CA SER A 320 -16.41 -2.19 -27.10
C SER A 320 -17.05 -1.05 -26.34
N LEU A 321 -18.16 -0.47 -26.81
CA LEU A 321 -18.89 0.53 -26.03
C LEU A 321 -19.45 -0.04 -24.71
N TYR A 322 -19.66 -1.36 -24.62
CA TYR A 322 -20.05 -1.99 -23.37
C TYR A 322 -18.98 -1.85 -22.28
N ASP A 323 -17.70 -1.69 -22.64
CA ASP A 323 -16.60 -1.48 -21.70
C ASP A 323 -16.76 -0.17 -20.91
N ILE A 324 -17.62 0.78 -21.38
CA ILE A 324 -18.02 1.96 -20.63
C ILE A 324 -18.58 1.57 -19.24
N THR A 325 -19.35 0.48 -19.18
CA THR A 325 -19.93 0.01 -17.91
C THR A 325 -18.83 -0.38 -16.92
N GLY A 326 -17.73 -0.94 -17.40
CA GLY A 326 -16.54 -1.23 -16.58
C GLY A 326 -15.91 0.04 -16.00
N TYR A 327 -15.69 1.07 -16.82
CA TYR A 327 -15.13 2.35 -16.35
C TYR A 327 -16.05 3.08 -15.36
N ILE A 328 -17.37 3.03 -15.59
CA ILE A 328 -18.35 3.59 -14.64
C ILE A 328 -18.31 2.82 -13.32
N SER A 329 -18.25 1.49 -13.37
CA SER A 329 -18.12 0.65 -12.18
C SER A 329 -16.83 0.96 -11.40
N ASP A 330 -15.71 1.14 -12.11
CA ASP A 330 -14.43 1.53 -11.51
C ASP A 330 -14.56 2.89 -10.81
N LEU A 331 -15.18 3.89 -11.45
CA LEU A 331 -15.43 5.20 -10.85
C LEU A 331 -16.33 5.13 -9.62
N LEU A 332 -17.40 4.35 -9.68
CA LEU A 332 -18.29 4.15 -8.53
C LEU A 332 -17.58 3.45 -7.35
N SER A 333 -16.55 2.64 -7.62
CA SER A 333 -15.74 2.01 -6.58
C SER A 333 -15.05 3.02 -5.65
N TYR A 334 -14.81 4.27 -6.10
CA TYR A 334 -14.21 5.32 -5.28
C TYR A 334 -15.21 5.93 -4.26
N SER A 335 -16.50 5.62 -4.32
CA SER A 335 -17.45 5.97 -3.25
C SER A 335 -17.04 5.37 -1.90
N ARG A 336 -16.20 4.35 -1.91
CA ARG A 336 -15.61 3.71 -0.74
C ARG A 336 -14.70 4.65 0.06
N LEU A 337 -14.08 5.65 -0.59
CA LEU A 337 -13.31 6.69 0.10
C LEU A 337 -14.18 7.46 1.08
N LEU A 338 -15.36 7.86 0.61
CA LEU A 338 -16.37 8.50 1.45
C LEU A 338 -16.89 7.56 2.53
N ALA A 339 -17.31 6.34 2.15
CA ALA A 339 -17.94 5.40 3.07
C ALA A 339 -17.05 5.09 4.29
N LEU A 340 -15.74 4.85 4.07
CA LEU A 340 -14.81 4.57 5.16
C LEU A 340 -14.47 5.81 5.98
N GLY A 341 -14.26 6.96 5.35
CA GLY A 341 -14.04 8.22 6.06
C GLY A 341 -15.21 8.57 6.97
N LEU A 342 -16.44 8.43 6.46
CA LEU A 342 -17.64 8.63 7.24
C LEU A 342 -17.74 7.63 8.42
N THR A 343 -17.49 6.35 8.16
CA THR A 343 -17.55 5.30 9.19
C THR A 343 -16.54 5.56 10.31
N THR A 344 -15.31 5.97 10.00
CA THR A 344 -14.29 6.29 10.99
C THR A 344 -14.75 7.41 11.93
N GLY A 345 -15.30 8.49 11.37
CA GLY A 345 -15.78 9.63 12.13
C GLY A 345 -17.01 9.31 12.98
N VAL A 346 -18.03 8.65 12.39
CA VAL A 346 -19.25 8.25 13.09
C VAL A 346 -18.95 7.30 14.26
N MET A 347 -18.10 6.29 14.04
CA MET A 347 -17.72 5.35 15.10
C MET A 347 -16.98 6.05 16.24
N ALA A 348 -16.10 7.02 15.93
CA ALA A 348 -15.42 7.80 16.95
C ALA A 348 -16.42 8.62 17.80
N GLN A 349 -17.38 9.29 17.15
CA GLN A 349 -18.43 10.04 17.85
C GLN A 349 -19.30 9.15 18.74
N VAL A 350 -19.69 7.96 18.27
CA VAL A 350 -20.44 7.00 19.08
C VAL A 350 -19.67 6.60 20.32
N PHE A 351 -18.37 6.33 20.22
CA PHE A 351 -17.54 6.03 21.40
C PHE A 351 -17.40 7.23 22.34
N ASN A 352 -17.29 8.45 21.82
CA ASN A 352 -17.29 9.68 22.61
C ASN A 352 -18.62 9.84 23.38
N MET A 353 -19.72 9.68 22.70
CA MET A 353 -21.05 9.75 23.31
C MET A 353 -21.24 8.68 24.39
N LEU A 354 -20.87 7.44 24.12
CA LEU A 354 -20.95 6.36 25.11
C LEU A 354 -20.07 6.63 26.32
N SER A 355 -18.89 7.20 26.14
CA SER A 355 -17.97 7.52 27.23
C SER A 355 -18.54 8.56 28.19
N THR A 356 -19.33 9.50 27.69
CA THR A 356 -19.92 10.60 28.49
C THR A 356 -21.26 10.27 29.14
N MET A 357 -21.89 9.11 28.82
CA MET A 357 -23.21 8.74 29.35
C MET A 357 -23.24 8.48 30.87
N PHE A 358 -22.12 8.16 31.50
CA PHE A 358 -22.06 7.69 32.88
C PHE A 358 -22.10 8.81 33.94
N GLY A 359 -22.30 10.07 33.54
CA GLY A 359 -22.42 11.22 34.44
C GLY A 359 -21.09 11.65 35.09
N LYS A 360 -21.14 12.79 35.80
CA LYS A 360 -19.93 13.45 36.34
C LYS A 360 -19.48 12.88 37.72
N SER A 361 -19.96 11.69 38.11
CA SER A 361 -19.49 11.01 39.33
C SER A 361 -18.04 10.54 39.14
N TRP A 362 -17.28 10.39 40.25
CA TRP A 362 -15.91 9.83 40.18
C TRP A 362 -15.83 8.47 39.48
N PHE A 363 -16.84 7.62 39.68
CA PHE A 363 -16.99 6.34 39.00
C PHE A 363 -17.30 6.54 37.50
N GLY A 364 -18.12 7.55 37.16
CA GLY A 364 -18.41 7.92 35.78
C GLY A 364 -17.17 8.39 35.02
N ILE A 365 -16.26 9.13 35.66
CA ILE A 365 -15.00 9.57 35.07
C ILE A 365 -14.07 8.38 34.80
N ILE A 366 -14.01 7.40 35.67
CA ILE A 366 -13.21 6.18 35.44
C ILE A 366 -13.76 5.41 34.24
N LEU A 367 -15.09 5.22 34.17
CA LEU A 367 -15.74 4.57 33.02
C LEU A 367 -15.53 5.35 31.72
N LEU A 368 -15.61 6.69 31.77
CA LEU A 368 -15.31 7.54 30.62
C LEU A 368 -13.93 7.23 30.05
N ILE A 369 -12.90 7.22 30.90
CA ILE A 369 -11.51 6.93 30.47
C ILE A 369 -11.39 5.53 29.88
N ILE A 370 -11.99 4.52 30.52
CA ILE A 370 -11.92 3.13 30.05
C ILE A 370 -12.61 2.98 28.70
N VAL A 371 -13.86 3.47 28.58
CA VAL A 371 -14.63 3.36 27.33
C VAL A 371 -13.97 4.17 26.20
N PHE A 372 -13.44 5.35 26.51
CA PHE A 372 -12.72 6.17 25.54
C PHE A 372 -11.48 5.43 25.00
N ILE A 373 -10.60 4.93 25.88
CA ILE A 373 -9.38 4.24 25.46
C ILE A 373 -9.71 2.97 24.67
N ILE A 374 -10.60 2.13 25.18
CA ILE A 374 -10.94 0.86 24.52
C ILE A 374 -11.66 1.13 23.19
N GLY A 375 -12.64 2.05 23.18
CA GLY A 375 -13.40 2.40 21.99
C GLY A 375 -12.52 2.93 20.86
N HIS A 376 -11.65 3.90 21.18
CA HIS A 376 -10.72 4.44 20.19
C HIS A 376 -9.65 3.44 19.76
N ALA A 377 -9.16 2.56 20.65
CA ALA A 377 -8.23 1.50 20.27
C ALA A 377 -8.86 0.52 19.25
N ILE A 378 -10.11 0.12 19.47
CA ILE A 378 -10.87 -0.73 18.55
C ILE A 378 -11.09 0.02 17.23
N ASN A 379 -11.51 1.29 17.28
CA ASN A 379 -11.77 2.11 16.10
C ASN A 379 -10.51 2.28 15.23
N ILE A 380 -9.36 2.58 15.84
CA ILE A 380 -8.07 2.65 15.15
C ILE A 380 -7.74 1.31 14.46
N GLY A 381 -7.85 0.20 15.19
CA GLY A 381 -7.52 -1.13 14.65
C GLY A 381 -8.38 -1.51 13.45
N LEU A 382 -9.70 -1.38 13.57
CA LEU A 382 -10.63 -1.74 12.50
C LEU A 382 -10.52 -0.82 11.28
N ASN A 383 -10.48 0.49 11.49
CA ASN A 383 -10.45 1.43 10.38
C ASN A 383 -9.07 1.55 9.72
N ALA A 384 -7.96 1.39 10.46
CA ALA A 384 -6.64 1.31 9.85
C ALA A 384 -6.50 0.08 8.95
N LEU A 385 -6.98 -1.09 9.41
CA LEU A 385 -7.00 -2.30 8.59
C LEU A 385 -7.92 -2.13 7.37
N GLY A 386 -9.12 -1.59 7.58
CA GLY A 386 -10.09 -1.31 6.51
C GLY A 386 -9.49 -0.36 5.45
N SER A 387 -8.93 0.77 5.88
CA SER A 387 -8.29 1.74 4.99
C SER A 387 -7.12 1.13 4.21
N TYR A 388 -6.30 0.28 4.85
CA TYR A 388 -5.20 -0.41 4.20
C TYR A 388 -5.69 -1.35 3.08
N VAL A 389 -6.61 -2.25 3.41
CA VAL A 389 -7.15 -3.25 2.45
C VAL A 389 -7.88 -2.59 1.29
N HIS A 390 -8.73 -1.61 1.59
CA HIS A 390 -9.52 -0.94 0.55
C HIS A 390 -8.67 -0.02 -0.34
N THR A 391 -7.64 0.62 0.20
CA THR A 391 -6.68 1.38 -0.61
C THR A 391 -5.89 0.44 -1.52
N MET A 392 -5.42 -0.72 -1.02
CA MET A 392 -4.76 -1.73 -1.85
C MET A 392 -5.66 -2.17 -3.01
N ARG A 393 -6.95 -2.41 -2.73
CA ARG A 393 -7.89 -2.82 -3.77
C ARG A 393 -8.04 -1.76 -4.86
N LEU A 394 -8.15 -0.47 -4.50
CA LEU A 394 -8.21 0.63 -5.48
C LEU A 394 -6.95 0.67 -6.35
N GLN A 395 -5.77 0.37 -5.79
CA GLN A 395 -4.54 0.31 -6.57
C GLN A 395 -4.52 -0.91 -7.52
N TYR A 396 -4.84 -2.09 -7.01
CA TYR A 396 -4.68 -3.34 -7.77
C TYR A 396 -5.74 -3.53 -8.83
N VAL A 397 -7.00 -3.21 -8.55
CA VAL A 397 -8.10 -3.47 -9.46
C VAL A 397 -8.30 -2.32 -10.42
N GLU A 398 -8.41 -1.09 -9.90
CA GLU A 398 -8.81 0.07 -10.68
C GLU A 398 -7.62 0.69 -11.43
N MET A 399 -6.39 0.67 -10.87
CA MET A 399 -5.21 1.28 -11.52
C MET A 399 -4.34 0.23 -12.24
N PHE A 400 -3.85 -0.80 -11.54
CA PHE A 400 -2.94 -1.79 -12.14
C PHE A 400 -3.62 -2.59 -13.25
N GLY A 401 -4.90 -2.92 -13.10
CA GLY A 401 -5.69 -3.56 -14.17
C GLY A 401 -5.71 -2.80 -15.50
N LYS A 402 -5.28 -1.52 -15.52
CA LYS A 402 -5.24 -0.72 -16.75
C LYS A 402 -3.91 -0.82 -17.51
N PHE A 403 -2.78 -1.02 -16.85
CA PHE A 403 -1.47 -0.93 -17.52
C PHE A 403 -0.43 -1.96 -17.07
N TYR A 404 -0.63 -2.61 -15.91
CA TYR A 404 0.40 -3.42 -15.28
C TYR A 404 0.13 -4.91 -15.52
N GLU A 405 1.07 -5.59 -16.16
CA GLU A 405 0.97 -7.03 -16.43
C GLU A 405 1.65 -7.85 -15.34
N GLY A 406 2.80 -7.40 -14.83
CA GLY A 406 3.57 -8.08 -13.81
C GLY A 406 4.22 -9.38 -14.30
N GLY A 407 4.42 -10.34 -13.41
CA GLY A 407 5.00 -11.65 -13.74
C GLY A 407 6.52 -11.72 -13.68
N GLY A 408 7.19 -10.62 -13.35
CA GLY A 408 8.64 -10.58 -13.15
C GLY A 408 9.09 -11.35 -11.90
N LYS A 409 10.39 -11.60 -11.81
CA LYS A 409 11.03 -12.20 -10.63
C LYS A 409 11.76 -11.14 -9.84
N GLN A 410 11.53 -11.10 -8.53
CA GLN A 410 12.25 -10.18 -7.67
C GLN A 410 13.73 -10.60 -7.55
N PHE A 411 14.64 -9.64 -7.72
CA PHE A 411 16.06 -9.86 -7.45
C PHE A 411 16.30 -10.06 -5.94
N LYS A 412 16.73 -11.26 -5.58
CA LYS A 412 17.10 -11.64 -4.21
C LYS A 412 18.59 -11.94 -4.16
N PRO A 413 19.44 -10.99 -3.75
CA PRO A 413 20.86 -11.25 -3.66
C PRO A 413 21.13 -12.33 -2.62
N PHE A 414 22.10 -13.21 -2.89
CA PHE A 414 22.62 -14.12 -1.89
C PHE A 414 23.33 -13.32 -0.81
N LYS A 415 22.77 -13.32 0.40
CA LYS A 415 23.29 -12.59 1.56
C LYS A 415 23.27 -13.46 2.80
N LEU A 416 24.09 -13.12 3.78
CA LEU A 416 24.04 -13.75 5.09
C LEU A 416 22.68 -13.54 5.72
N ASN A 417 21.92 -14.62 5.89
CA ASN A 417 20.55 -14.59 6.41
C ASN A 417 20.54 -14.94 7.91
N SER A 418 20.89 -13.94 8.74
CA SER A 418 20.81 -14.05 10.21
C SER A 418 19.44 -13.58 10.70
N LYS A 419 18.83 -14.33 11.61
CA LYS A 419 17.54 -14.02 12.22
C LYS A 419 17.69 -13.25 13.54
N TYR A 420 18.69 -13.58 14.31
CA TYR A 420 18.88 -13.08 15.69
C TYR A 420 20.10 -12.18 15.83
N ILE A 421 21.15 -12.39 15.03
CA ILE A 421 22.40 -11.64 15.09
C ILE A 421 22.37 -10.54 14.03
N LYS A 422 22.64 -9.29 14.40
CA LYS A 422 22.94 -8.23 13.44
C LYS A 422 24.41 -8.24 13.11
N ILE A 423 24.77 -8.80 11.95
CA ILE A 423 26.12 -8.75 11.44
C ILE A 423 26.39 -7.30 11.01
N GLN A 424 27.29 -6.61 11.71
CA GLN A 424 27.80 -5.32 11.25
C GLN A 424 28.89 -5.58 10.22
N GLU A 425 28.62 -5.23 8.97
CA GLU A 425 29.68 -5.15 7.97
C GLU A 425 30.64 -4.04 8.37
N ASP A 426 31.88 -4.40 8.57
CA ASP A 426 32.93 -3.43 8.84
C ASP A 426 33.16 -2.61 7.56
N LYS A 427 32.74 -1.34 7.60
CA LYS A 427 32.87 -0.41 6.47
C LYS A 427 34.31 0.06 6.24
N SER A 428 35.27 -0.54 6.91
CA SER A 428 36.68 -0.13 6.92
C SER A 428 37.59 -0.98 6.01
N LYS A 429 37.02 -1.63 4.96
CA LYS A 429 37.89 -2.28 3.94
C LYS A 429 37.42 -2.04 2.52
#